data_fa88cb2916276b4c9789d017a967c00b
#
_entry.id   fa88cb2916276b4c9789d017a967c00b
#
_cell.length_a   1.000
_cell.length_b   1.000
_cell.length_c   1.000
_cell.angle_alpha   90.00
_cell.angle_beta   90.00
_cell.angle_gamma   90.00
#
_symmetry.space_group_name_H-M   'P 1'
#
loop_
_entity.id
_entity.type
_entity.pdbx_description
1 polymer ?
#
loop_
_entity_poly.entity_id
_entity_poly.type
_entity_poly.pdbx_seq_one_letter_code
_entity_poly.pdbx_strand_id
1 'polypeptide(L)'
;MTIIQLGTFLKIAETGNFTAAANLLGYAQSTVTTQIKQLETELNCLLFERLGKTIVLTPEGERLRGYAEKVLQMEREILLEVPTVREPAGTIRLGVSESLCYDRFPRCLMEYRKQYPKIDIRVQFIDHESFPELLRKGALDIVYTLNPLMEYPDLTMAHQKRETLGFYAAPGYLPEGRKGITEQDLAEIPLLVTSHRCSFRRMLLEDLARESVTPRIALETSSKEILKQFAINELGVAFMPDMAAQEEVRTGRLEKLNWQGYDFPVYAQVFVHKDKHINQAVGELISLISAEGTIQ
;
A
#
# COMPACT_ATOMS: atom_id res chain seq x y z
N MET A 1 -15.86 -21.41 -20.75
CA MET A 1 -14.99 -20.56 -19.90
C MET A 1 -15.43 -20.69 -18.45
N THR A 2 -14.51 -20.93 -17.52
CA THR A 2 -14.78 -21.08 -16.08
C THR A 2 -13.94 -20.12 -15.26
N ILE A 3 -14.37 -19.82 -14.03
CA ILE A 3 -13.63 -18.99 -13.07
C ILE A 3 -12.24 -19.57 -12.80
N ILE A 4 -12.13 -20.89 -12.68
CA ILE A 4 -10.85 -21.59 -12.49
C ILE A 4 -9.90 -21.33 -13.67
N GLN A 5 -10.39 -21.40 -14.91
CA GLN A 5 -9.59 -21.13 -16.10
C GLN A 5 -9.11 -19.66 -16.14
N LEU A 6 -9.97 -18.72 -15.76
CA LEU A 6 -9.59 -17.30 -15.66
C LEU A 6 -8.53 -17.07 -14.56
N GLY A 7 -8.66 -17.73 -13.41
CA GLY A 7 -7.66 -17.69 -12.34
C GLY A 7 -6.32 -18.26 -12.78
N THR A 8 -6.34 -19.39 -13.50
CA THR A 8 -5.14 -20.01 -14.06
C THR A 8 -4.47 -19.11 -15.10
N PHE A 9 -5.26 -18.51 -15.99
CA PHE A 9 -4.79 -17.55 -16.98
C PHE A 9 -4.07 -16.34 -16.32
N LEU A 10 -4.69 -15.73 -15.32
CA LEU A 10 -4.09 -14.59 -14.60
C LEU A 10 -2.81 -14.99 -13.88
N LYS A 11 -2.75 -16.19 -13.30
CA LYS A 11 -1.53 -16.65 -12.61
C LYS A 11 -0.37 -16.90 -13.57
N ILE A 12 -0.63 -17.37 -14.79
CA ILE A 12 0.39 -17.49 -15.84
C ILE A 12 0.84 -16.09 -16.30
N ALA A 13 -0.11 -15.17 -16.49
CA ALA A 13 0.21 -13.79 -16.88
C ALA A 13 1.09 -13.08 -15.84
N GLU A 14 0.85 -13.35 -14.55
CA GLU A 14 1.65 -12.82 -13.43
C GLU A 14 3.08 -13.40 -13.39
N THR A 15 3.20 -14.71 -13.58
CA THR A 15 4.47 -15.43 -13.40
C THR A 15 5.33 -15.52 -14.67
N GLY A 16 4.73 -15.30 -15.84
CA GLY A 16 5.37 -15.51 -17.14
C GLY A 16 5.80 -16.97 -17.40
N ASN A 17 5.28 -17.94 -16.61
CA ASN A 17 5.74 -19.31 -16.67
C ASN A 17 4.66 -20.31 -16.23
N PHE A 18 4.33 -21.27 -17.12
CA PHE A 18 3.31 -22.29 -16.84
C PHE A 18 3.65 -23.20 -15.65
N THR A 19 4.91 -23.56 -15.50
CA THR A 19 5.36 -24.44 -14.40
C THR A 19 5.31 -23.70 -13.07
N ALA A 20 5.75 -22.44 -13.04
CA ALA A 20 5.67 -21.61 -11.82
C ALA A 20 4.20 -21.38 -11.41
N ALA A 21 3.33 -21.05 -12.37
CA ALA A 21 1.90 -20.90 -12.11
C ALA A 21 1.26 -22.21 -11.58
N ALA A 22 1.60 -23.35 -12.18
CA ALA A 22 1.11 -24.66 -11.75
C ALA A 22 1.48 -24.97 -10.28
N ASN A 23 2.75 -24.72 -9.92
CA ASN A 23 3.23 -24.92 -8.55
C ASN A 23 2.48 -24.00 -7.55
N LEU A 24 2.27 -22.74 -7.89
CA LEU A 24 1.54 -21.80 -7.03
C LEU A 24 0.06 -22.13 -6.88
N LEU A 25 -0.54 -22.75 -7.90
CA LEU A 25 -1.94 -23.17 -7.90
C LEU A 25 -2.16 -24.58 -7.32
N GLY A 26 -1.10 -25.33 -7.04
CA GLY A 26 -1.18 -26.72 -6.58
C GLY A 26 -1.65 -27.70 -7.66
N TYR A 27 -1.42 -27.39 -8.95
CA TYR A 27 -1.80 -28.23 -10.08
C TYR A 27 -0.59 -28.85 -10.78
N ALA A 28 -0.84 -29.95 -11.51
CA ALA A 28 0.14 -30.42 -12.48
C ALA A 28 0.23 -29.46 -13.67
N GLN A 29 1.43 -29.26 -14.23
CA GLN A 29 1.63 -28.37 -15.39
C GLN A 29 0.78 -28.78 -16.60
N SER A 30 0.52 -30.09 -16.79
CA SER A 30 -0.37 -30.59 -17.84
C SER A 30 -1.81 -30.08 -17.67
N THR A 31 -2.30 -30.03 -16.43
CA THR A 31 -3.64 -29.50 -16.09
C THR A 31 -3.74 -28.01 -16.46
N VAL A 32 -2.76 -27.22 -16.06
CA VAL A 32 -2.70 -25.78 -16.38
C VAL A 32 -2.66 -25.57 -17.90
N THR A 33 -1.85 -26.35 -18.62
CA THR A 33 -1.77 -26.28 -20.08
C THR A 33 -3.10 -26.64 -20.74
N THR A 34 -3.79 -27.66 -20.25
CA THR A 34 -5.10 -28.09 -20.77
C THR A 34 -6.16 -27.00 -20.53
N GLN A 35 -6.19 -26.40 -19.34
CA GLN A 35 -7.13 -25.32 -19.01
C GLN A 35 -6.98 -24.14 -19.96
N ILE A 36 -5.73 -23.72 -20.23
CA ILE A 36 -5.47 -22.60 -21.15
C ILE A 36 -5.85 -22.97 -22.59
N LYS A 37 -5.49 -24.15 -23.09
CA LYS A 37 -5.90 -24.60 -24.42
C LYS A 37 -7.41 -24.60 -24.60
N GLN A 38 -8.16 -25.07 -23.60
CA GLN A 38 -9.61 -25.05 -23.63
C GLN A 38 -10.15 -23.61 -23.68
N LEU A 39 -9.56 -22.70 -22.88
CA LEU A 39 -9.94 -21.29 -22.87
C LEU A 39 -9.65 -20.63 -24.22
N GLU A 40 -8.49 -20.84 -24.80
CA GLU A 40 -8.09 -20.33 -26.12
C GLU A 40 -8.99 -20.89 -27.24
N THR A 41 -9.34 -22.18 -27.16
CA THR A 41 -10.27 -22.81 -28.10
C THR A 41 -11.65 -22.18 -28.01
N GLU A 42 -12.17 -21.97 -26.83
CA GLU A 42 -13.50 -21.37 -26.61
C GLU A 42 -13.55 -19.92 -27.09
N LEU A 43 -12.48 -19.16 -26.87
CA LEU A 43 -12.37 -17.77 -27.29
C LEU A 43 -11.91 -17.61 -28.74
N ASN A 44 -11.53 -18.71 -29.40
CA ASN A 44 -11.01 -18.76 -30.76
C ASN A 44 -9.84 -17.81 -31.01
N CYS A 45 -8.95 -17.67 -30.02
CA CYS A 45 -7.73 -16.85 -30.11
C CYS A 45 -6.64 -17.40 -29.21
N LEU A 46 -5.39 -17.06 -29.50
CA LEU A 46 -4.27 -17.31 -28.58
C LEU A 46 -4.21 -16.20 -27.55
N LEU A 47 -3.98 -16.58 -26.30
CA LEU A 47 -3.87 -15.66 -25.18
C LEU A 47 -2.41 -15.41 -24.77
N PHE A 48 -1.54 -16.37 -25.11
CA PHE A 48 -0.11 -16.31 -24.82
C PHE A 48 0.71 -16.56 -26.08
N GLU A 49 1.85 -15.88 -26.16
CA GLU A 49 2.89 -16.17 -27.15
C GLU A 49 4.24 -16.41 -26.46
N ARG A 50 5.12 -17.13 -27.17
CA ARG A 50 6.46 -17.43 -26.67
C ARG A 50 7.48 -16.55 -27.33
N LEU A 51 8.17 -15.73 -26.56
CA LEU A 51 9.35 -14.97 -27.01
C LEU A 51 10.61 -15.61 -26.42
N GLY A 52 11.16 -16.59 -27.15
CA GLY A 52 12.29 -17.39 -26.66
C GLY A 52 11.93 -18.25 -25.45
N LYS A 53 12.45 -17.94 -24.28
CA LYS A 53 12.17 -18.66 -23.02
C LYS A 53 11.05 -18.01 -22.18
N THR A 54 10.57 -16.85 -22.60
CA THR A 54 9.56 -16.06 -21.86
C THR A 54 8.19 -16.24 -22.50
N ILE A 55 7.17 -16.29 -21.66
CA ILE A 55 5.77 -16.29 -22.07
C ILE A 55 5.20 -14.91 -21.80
N VAL A 56 4.58 -14.32 -22.82
CA VAL A 56 3.95 -13.01 -22.75
C VAL A 56 2.50 -13.09 -23.24
N LEU A 57 1.69 -12.13 -22.86
CA LEU A 57 0.31 -12.01 -23.33
C LEU A 57 0.28 -11.52 -24.79
N THR A 58 -0.65 -12.07 -25.55
CA THR A 58 -1.06 -11.48 -26.85
C THR A 58 -1.91 -10.23 -26.63
N PRO A 59 -2.20 -9.42 -27.64
CA PRO A 59 -3.17 -8.32 -27.51
C PRO A 59 -4.55 -8.79 -27.02
N GLU A 60 -4.97 -10.01 -27.41
CA GLU A 60 -6.18 -10.67 -26.96
C GLU A 60 -6.08 -11.06 -25.48
N GLY A 61 -4.93 -11.59 -25.07
CA GLY A 61 -4.61 -11.89 -23.70
C GLY A 61 -4.65 -10.66 -22.80
N GLU A 62 -4.08 -9.53 -23.24
CA GLU A 62 -4.14 -8.28 -22.49
C GLU A 62 -5.58 -7.78 -22.31
N ARG A 63 -6.42 -7.89 -23.33
CA ARG A 63 -7.85 -7.57 -23.21
C ARG A 63 -8.57 -8.51 -22.24
N LEU A 64 -8.32 -9.82 -22.35
CA LEU A 64 -8.91 -10.80 -21.44
C LEU A 64 -8.48 -10.56 -19.98
N ARG A 65 -7.24 -10.14 -19.73
CA ARG A 65 -6.72 -9.86 -18.39
C ARG A 65 -7.62 -8.89 -17.64
N GLY A 66 -7.98 -7.76 -18.25
CA GLY A 66 -8.85 -6.78 -17.62
C GLY A 66 -10.27 -7.31 -17.31
N TYR A 67 -10.82 -8.19 -18.16
CA TYR A 67 -12.10 -8.83 -17.88
C TYR A 67 -11.99 -9.93 -16.82
N ALA A 68 -10.94 -10.74 -16.87
CA ALA A 68 -10.71 -11.83 -15.93
C ALA A 68 -10.53 -11.28 -14.49
N GLU A 69 -9.81 -10.19 -14.33
CA GLU A 69 -9.65 -9.48 -13.04
C GLU A 69 -11.01 -9.07 -12.47
N LYS A 70 -11.88 -8.46 -13.30
CA LYS A 70 -13.24 -8.04 -12.89
C LYS A 70 -14.15 -9.22 -12.53
N VAL A 71 -14.11 -10.30 -13.31
CA VAL A 71 -14.92 -11.52 -13.03
C VAL A 71 -14.51 -12.16 -11.71
N LEU A 72 -13.21 -12.30 -11.45
CA LEU A 72 -12.73 -12.86 -10.18
C LEU A 72 -12.99 -11.92 -9.00
N GLN A 73 -13.03 -10.61 -9.25
CA GLN A 73 -13.46 -9.67 -8.22
C GLN A 73 -14.95 -9.86 -7.90
N MET A 74 -15.80 -9.95 -8.91
CA MET A 74 -17.25 -10.19 -8.72
C MET A 74 -17.53 -11.52 -8.00
N GLU A 75 -16.78 -12.58 -8.33
CA GLU A 75 -16.86 -13.84 -7.60
C GLU A 75 -16.57 -13.64 -6.10
N ARG A 76 -15.51 -12.90 -5.77
CA ARG A 76 -15.17 -12.61 -4.38
C ARG A 76 -16.25 -11.81 -3.68
N GLU A 77 -16.83 -10.83 -4.38
CA GLU A 77 -17.95 -10.03 -3.86
C GLU A 77 -19.15 -10.90 -3.56
N ILE A 78 -19.53 -11.81 -4.49
CA ILE A 78 -20.61 -12.78 -4.28
C ILE A 78 -20.36 -13.64 -3.03
N LEU A 79 -19.14 -14.14 -2.85
CA LEU A 79 -18.78 -14.98 -1.70
C LEU A 79 -18.82 -14.22 -0.37
N LEU A 80 -18.62 -12.90 -0.41
CA LEU A 80 -18.69 -12.03 0.77
C LEU A 80 -20.12 -11.53 1.04
N GLU A 81 -20.94 -11.37 0.01
CA GLU A 81 -22.20 -10.62 0.08
C GLU A 81 -23.45 -11.50 0.12
N VAL A 82 -23.40 -12.67 -0.59
CA VAL A 82 -24.58 -13.54 -0.60
C VAL A 82 -24.74 -14.17 0.78
N PRO A 83 -25.80 -13.83 1.53
CA PRO A 83 -26.02 -14.35 2.86
C PRO A 83 -26.27 -15.85 2.76
N THR A 84 -25.24 -16.62 3.00
CA THR A 84 -25.39 -18.01 3.40
C THR A 84 -25.56 -18.04 4.91
N VAL A 85 -26.21 -19.04 5.46
CA VAL A 85 -26.29 -19.31 6.90
C VAL A 85 -24.87 -19.49 7.53
N ARG A 86 -23.82 -19.27 6.76
CA ARG A 86 -22.41 -19.38 7.13
C ARG A 86 -21.82 -18.00 7.42
N GLU A 87 -20.95 -17.97 8.41
CA GLU A 87 -20.13 -16.79 8.71
C GLU A 87 -19.42 -16.28 7.45
N PRO A 88 -19.31 -14.94 7.30
CA PRO A 88 -18.60 -14.35 6.15
C PRO A 88 -17.23 -14.98 5.98
N ALA A 89 -16.92 -15.42 4.76
CA ALA A 89 -15.65 -16.05 4.42
C ALA A 89 -15.14 -15.50 3.08
N GLY A 90 -13.84 -15.49 2.89
CA GLY A 90 -13.23 -15.01 1.64
C GLY A 90 -11.93 -14.27 1.88
N THR A 91 -11.55 -13.41 0.94
CA THR A 91 -10.30 -12.64 1.03
C THR A 91 -10.55 -11.17 0.82
N ILE A 92 -10.07 -10.31 1.72
CA ILE A 92 -9.98 -8.86 1.55
C ILE A 92 -8.54 -8.51 1.19
N ARG A 93 -8.37 -7.78 0.10
CA ARG A 93 -7.07 -7.27 -0.37
C ARG A 93 -6.93 -5.82 0.02
N LEU A 94 -5.97 -5.55 0.87
CA LEU A 94 -5.77 -4.24 1.47
C LEU A 94 -4.43 -3.66 1.02
N GLY A 95 -4.48 -2.53 0.34
CA GLY A 95 -3.31 -1.69 0.09
C GLY A 95 -3.07 -0.76 1.27
N VAL A 96 -1.85 -0.68 1.77
CA VAL A 96 -1.54 0.18 2.91
C VAL A 96 -0.23 0.93 2.73
N SER A 97 -0.18 2.20 3.15
CA SER A 97 1.09 2.92 3.29
C SER A 97 1.85 2.39 4.50
N GLU A 98 3.13 2.03 4.34
CA GLU A 98 3.97 1.44 5.39
C GLU A 98 3.87 2.22 6.72
N SER A 99 3.86 3.55 6.67
CA SER A 99 3.82 4.40 7.86
C SER A 99 2.62 4.12 8.78
N LEU A 100 1.47 3.75 8.21
CA LEU A 100 0.26 3.45 8.96
C LEU A 100 0.35 2.13 9.74
N CYS A 101 1.32 1.27 9.40
CA CYS A 101 1.56 0.01 10.09
C CYS A 101 2.31 0.18 11.43
N TYR A 102 2.86 1.36 11.70
CA TYR A 102 3.55 1.66 12.98
C TYR A 102 2.60 2.11 14.09
N ASP A 103 1.35 2.45 13.75
CA ASP A 103 0.33 2.88 14.69
C ASP A 103 -0.67 1.74 14.98
N ARG A 104 -1.90 2.08 15.21
CA ARG A 104 -3.02 1.22 15.62
C ARG A 104 -3.48 0.20 14.57
N PHE A 105 -3.15 0.38 13.30
CA PHE A 105 -3.62 -0.47 12.20
C PHE A 105 -3.41 -1.98 12.43
N PRO A 106 -2.25 -2.48 12.90
CA PRO A 106 -2.08 -3.90 13.21
C PRO A 106 -3.06 -4.41 14.29
N ARG A 107 -3.37 -3.57 15.29
CA ARG A 107 -4.35 -3.92 16.35
C ARG A 107 -5.76 -4.00 15.78
N CYS A 108 -6.15 -3.08 14.88
CA CYS A 108 -7.43 -3.12 14.18
C CYS A 108 -7.59 -4.43 13.40
N LEU A 109 -6.54 -4.89 12.70
CA LEU A 109 -6.57 -6.16 11.98
C LEU A 109 -6.71 -7.36 12.91
N MET A 110 -6.06 -7.34 14.08
CA MET A 110 -6.20 -8.41 15.08
C MET A 110 -7.62 -8.48 15.65
N GLU A 111 -8.26 -7.34 15.94
CA GLU A 111 -9.65 -7.29 16.38
C GLU A 111 -10.60 -7.79 15.29
N TYR A 112 -10.43 -7.31 14.07
CA TYR A 112 -11.21 -7.74 12.93
C TYR A 112 -11.14 -9.26 12.75
N ARG A 113 -9.95 -9.86 12.84
CA ARG A 113 -9.78 -11.31 12.69
C ARG A 113 -10.47 -12.13 13.79
N LYS A 114 -10.61 -11.60 15.00
CA LYS A 114 -11.39 -12.27 16.05
C LYS A 114 -12.88 -12.34 15.71
N GLN A 115 -13.39 -11.28 15.07
CA GLN A 115 -14.79 -11.17 14.68
C GLN A 115 -15.11 -11.92 13.39
N TYR A 116 -14.15 -11.96 12.44
CA TYR A 116 -14.27 -12.59 11.12
C TYR A 116 -13.15 -13.63 10.86
N PRO A 117 -13.15 -14.77 11.60
CA PRO A 117 -12.01 -15.71 11.55
C PRO A 117 -11.84 -16.42 10.20
N LYS A 118 -12.90 -16.46 9.36
CA LYS A 118 -12.89 -17.10 8.03
C LYS A 118 -12.57 -16.13 6.89
N ILE A 119 -12.28 -14.86 7.21
CA ILE A 119 -11.84 -13.88 6.23
C ILE A 119 -10.31 -13.79 6.27
N ASP A 120 -9.68 -14.07 5.15
CA ASP A 120 -8.26 -13.83 4.94
C ASP A 120 -8.02 -12.37 4.55
N ILE A 121 -7.07 -11.71 5.22
CA ILE A 121 -6.65 -10.36 4.86
C ILE A 121 -5.28 -10.45 4.20
N ARG A 122 -5.19 -9.97 2.95
CA ARG A 122 -3.94 -9.83 2.22
C ARG A 122 -3.52 -8.37 2.20
N VAL A 123 -2.45 -8.06 2.92
CA VAL A 123 -1.90 -6.72 3.00
C VAL A 123 -0.73 -6.59 2.03
N GLN A 124 -0.72 -5.52 1.23
CA GLN A 124 0.44 -5.14 0.42
C GLN A 124 0.77 -3.67 0.61
N PHE A 125 2.04 -3.34 0.61
CA PHE A 125 2.46 -1.94 0.59
C PHE A 125 2.21 -1.32 -0.77
N ILE A 126 1.72 -0.09 -0.74
CA ILE A 126 1.39 0.69 -1.93
C ILE A 126 2.11 2.04 -1.93
N ASP A 127 2.36 2.56 -3.11
CA ASP A 127 2.68 3.96 -3.33
C ASP A 127 1.42 4.76 -3.75
N HIS A 128 1.51 6.09 -3.68
CA HIS A 128 0.37 6.96 -3.96
C HIS A 128 0.01 7.04 -5.46
N GLU A 129 0.90 6.64 -6.35
CA GLU A 129 0.67 6.71 -7.80
C GLU A 129 -0.07 5.49 -8.31
N SER A 130 0.22 4.31 -7.73
CA SER A 130 -0.28 3.03 -8.24
C SER A 130 -1.64 2.62 -7.68
N PHE A 131 -2.01 3.03 -6.45
CA PHE A 131 -3.19 2.51 -5.79
C PHE A 131 -4.53 2.81 -6.49
N PRO A 132 -4.73 3.96 -7.16
CA PRO A 132 -6.01 4.20 -7.82
C PRO A 132 -6.30 3.18 -8.91
N GLU A 133 -5.28 2.82 -9.69
CA GLU A 133 -5.41 1.83 -10.75
C GLU A 133 -5.65 0.41 -10.18
N LEU A 134 -5.03 0.09 -9.04
CA LEU A 134 -5.23 -1.19 -8.35
C LEU A 134 -6.66 -1.33 -7.82
N LEU A 135 -7.28 -0.24 -7.33
CA LEU A 135 -8.70 -0.23 -6.96
C LEU A 135 -9.62 -0.35 -8.20
N ARG A 136 -9.34 0.37 -9.29
CA ARG A 136 -10.11 0.30 -10.54
C ARG A 136 -10.14 -1.10 -11.15
N LYS A 137 -9.01 -1.79 -11.10
CA LYS A 137 -8.88 -3.19 -11.57
C LYS A 137 -9.43 -4.22 -10.60
N GLY A 138 -9.81 -3.81 -9.39
CA GLY A 138 -10.21 -4.72 -8.33
C GLY A 138 -9.07 -5.62 -7.84
N ALA A 139 -7.83 -5.24 -8.08
CA ALA A 139 -6.67 -5.89 -7.49
C ALA A 139 -6.60 -5.63 -5.97
N LEU A 140 -7.13 -4.49 -5.53
CA LEU A 140 -7.35 -4.13 -4.14
C LEU A 140 -8.84 -3.90 -3.85
N ASP A 141 -9.26 -4.22 -2.65
CA ASP A 141 -10.61 -4.01 -2.16
C ASP A 141 -10.72 -2.71 -1.38
N ILE A 142 -9.71 -2.40 -0.58
CA ILE A 142 -9.60 -1.22 0.28
C ILE A 142 -8.17 -0.70 0.17
N VAL A 143 -8.02 0.61 0.24
CA VAL A 143 -6.71 1.26 0.38
C VAL A 143 -6.72 2.15 1.61
N TYR A 144 -5.72 1.98 2.48
CA TYR A 144 -5.44 2.87 3.60
C TYR A 144 -4.10 3.54 3.38
N THR A 145 -4.12 4.80 3.00
CA THR A 145 -2.95 5.54 2.52
C THR A 145 -2.66 6.79 3.34
N LEU A 146 -1.40 7.21 3.38
CA LEU A 146 -0.95 8.45 4.01
C LEU A 146 -0.36 9.37 2.93
N ASN A 147 -1.07 10.44 2.60
CA ASN A 147 -0.72 11.38 1.52
C ASN A 147 -1.30 12.77 1.79
N PRO A 148 -0.92 13.81 1.02
CA PRO A 148 -1.74 15.00 0.90
C PRO A 148 -3.19 14.66 0.56
N LEU A 149 -4.10 15.55 0.84
CA LEU A 149 -5.52 15.33 0.51
C LEU A 149 -5.67 15.05 -0.98
N MET A 150 -6.31 13.93 -1.30
CA MET A 150 -6.51 13.47 -2.67
C MET A 150 -7.98 13.13 -2.90
N GLU A 151 -8.46 13.48 -4.09
CA GLU A 151 -9.81 13.18 -4.55
C GLU A 151 -9.75 12.53 -5.93
N TYR A 152 -10.59 11.53 -6.14
CA TYR A 152 -10.71 10.81 -7.40
C TYR A 152 -12.18 10.66 -7.78
N PRO A 153 -12.56 10.92 -9.03
CA PRO A 153 -13.98 10.89 -9.46
C PRO A 153 -14.65 9.52 -9.33
N ASP A 154 -13.86 8.48 -9.34
CA ASP A 154 -14.28 7.07 -9.34
C ASP A 154 -13.93 6.30 -8.06
N LEU A 155 -13.36 6.99 -7.07
CA LEU A 155 -13.09 6.42 -5.76
C LEU A 155 -13.89 7.17 -4.68
N THR A 156 -14.38 6.42 -3.70
CA THR A 156 -15.00 6.99 -2.51
C THR A 156 -13.99 7.04 -1.39
N MET A 157 -13.79 8.23 -0.83
CA MET A 157 -13.03 8.40 0.40
C MET A 157 -13.96 8.11 1.59
N ALA A 158 -13.77 6.94 2.20
CA ALA A 158 -14.59 6.47 3.30
C ALA A 158 -14.17 7.07 4.66
N HIS A 159 -12.93 7.49 4.78
CA HIS A 159 -12.39 8.12 5.99
C HIS A 159 -11.19 9.00 5.67
N GLN A 160 -11.00 10.06 6.45
CA GLN A 160 -9.77 10.85 6.47
C GLN A 160 -9.48 11.35 7.89
N LYS A 161 -8.19 11.40 8.21
CA LYS A 161 -7.67 11.98 9.46
C LYS A 161 -6.38 12.69 9.17
N ARG A 162 -6.22 13.91 9.68
CA ARG A 162 -4.95 14.64 9.57
C ARG A 162 -3.90 13.96 10.43
N GLU A 163 -2.72 13.80 9.86
CA GLU A 163 -1.53 13.29 10.54
C GLU A 163 -0.40 14.31 10.43
N THR A 164 0.63 14.12 11.23
CA THR A 164 1.76 15.05 11.32
C THR A 164 3.05 14.40 10.82
N LEU A 165 3.90 15.22 10.22
CA LEU A 165 5.27 14.89 9.84
C LEU A 165 6.24 15.63 10.76
N GLY A 166 7.43 15.07 10.93
CA GLY A 166 8.46 15.70 11.75
C GLY A 166 9.85 15.33 11.30
N PHE A 167 10.79 16.08 11.86
CA PHE A 167 12.22 15.81 11.75
C PHE A 167 12.69 15.15 13.04
N TYR A 168 13.46 14.07 12.90
CA TYR A 168 13.89 13.22 14.01
C TYR A 168 15.38 12.97 13.95
N ALA A 169 16.05 13.03 15.09
CA ALA A 169 17.47 12.74 15.22
C ALA A 169 17.76 11.99 16.53
N ALA A 170 18.96 11.49 16.68
CA ALA A 170 19.45 11.00 17.97
C ALA A 170 19.44 12.14 19.01
N PRO A 171 19.17 11.86 20.29
CA PRO A 171 19.22 12.87 21.35
C PRO A 171 20.59 13.55 21.41
N GLY A 172 20.59 14.89 21.42
CA GLY A 172 21.82 15.67 21.42
C GLY A 172 22.55 15.78 20.08
N TYR A 173 21.95 15.32 18.98
CA TYR A 173 22.54 15.46 17.63
C TYR A 173 22.75 16.92 17.21
N LEU A 174 21.84 17.82 17.58
CA LEU A 174 22.01 19.24 17.36
C LEU A 174 22.85 19.88 18.48
N PRO A 175 23.65 20.93 18.17
CA PRO A 175 24.43 21.66 19.18
C PRO A 175 23.55 22.16 20.34
N GLU A 176 24.11 22.17 21.56
CA GLU A 176 23.43 22.68 22.75
C GLU A 176 22.95 24.13 22.52
N GLY A 177 21.73 24.43 23.01
CA GLY A 177 21.10 25.74 22.90
C GLY A 177 20.38 26.03 21.59
N ARG A 178 20.43 25.12 20.59
CA ARG A 178 19.68 25.25 19.37
C ARG A 178 18.20 24.92 19.61
N LYS A 179 17.32 25.92 19.41
CA LYS A 179 15.88 25.79 19.73
C LYS A 179 15.02 25.16 18.62
N GLY A 180 15.58 24.90 17.44
CA GLY A 180 14.86 24.34 16.31
C GLY A 180 15.71 24.30 15.04
N ILE A 181 15.09 23.80 13.98
CA ILE A 181 15.64 23.75 12.62
C ILE A 181 14.69 24.43 11.64
N THR A 182 15.28 25.07 10.63
CA THR A 182 14.62 25.76 9.52
C THR A 182 14.99 25.10 8.19
N GLU A 183 14.43 25.58 7.10
CA GLU A 183 14.78 25.16 5.74
C GLU A 183 16.27 25.34 5.46
N GLN A 184 16.85 26.50 5.84
CA GLN A 184 18.26 26.84 5.59
C GLN A 184 19.21 25.86 6.27
N ASP A 185 18.84 25.35 7.42
CA ASP A 185 19.64 24.38 8.16
C ASP A 185 19.82 23.07 7.41
N LEU A 186 18.83 22.68 6.59
CA LEU A 186 18.86 21.44 5.82
C LEU A 186 19.84 21.45 4.63
N ALA A 187 20.42 22.62 4.32
CA ALA A 187 21.55 22.71 3.39
C ALA A 187 22.84 22.10 3.96
N GLU A 188 23.02 22.17 5.27
CA GLU A 188 24.23 21.73 5.97
C GLU A 188 24.02 20.42 6.72
N ILE A 189 22.85 20.26 7.39
CA ILE A 189 22.53 19.07 8.15
C ILE A 189 22.27 17.87 7.21
N PRO A 190 22.94 16.72 7.40
CA PRO A 190 22.67 15.52 6.64
C PRO A 190 21.19 15.10 6.78
N LEU A 191 20.47 15.08 5.66
CA LEU A 191 19.06 14.73 5.61
C LEU A 191 18.87 13.27 5.17
N LEU A 192 18.06 12.53 5.92
CA LEU A 192 17.67 11.16 5.62
C LEU A 192 16.22 11.16 5.12
N VAL A 193 15.99 10.70 3.90
CA VAL A 193 14.66 10.80 3.27
C VAL A 193 14.20 9.47 2.69
N THR A 194 12.90 9.36 2.50
CA THR A 194 12.29 8.25 1.76
C THR A 194 12.59 8.35 0.27
N SER A 195 12.27 7.29 -0.49
CA SER A 195 12.46 7.22 -1.94
C SER A 195 11.66 8.32 -2.67
N HIS A 196 12.04 8.60 -3.92
CA HIS A 196 11.41 9.61 -4.78
C HIS A 196 9.90 9.41 -5.01
N ARG A 197 9.38 8.17 -4.83
CA ARG A 197 7.94 7.87 -4.93
C ARG A 197 7.12 8.28 -3.69
N CYS A 198 7.76 8.82 -2.68
CA CYS A 198 7.07 9.24 -1.46
C CYS A 198 6.54 10.67 -1.60
N SER A 199 5.25 10.86 -1.38
CA SER A 199 4.57 12.15 -1.51
C SER A 199 5.13 13.20 -0.54
N PHE A 200 5.40 12.85 0.71
CA PHE A 200 5.91 13.83 1.68
C PHE A 200 7.37 14.22 1.42
N ARG A 201 8.22 13.33 0.87
CA ARG A 201 9.53 13.76 0.38
C ARG A 201 9.38 14.81 -0.72
N ARG A 202 8.48 14.58 -1.66
CA ARG A 202 8.23 15.56 -2.73
C ARG A 202 7.79 16.91 -2.16
N MET A 203 6.84 16.91 -1.20
CA MET A 203 6.41 18.12 -0.52
C MET A 203 7.57 18.87 0.14
N LEU A 204 8.44 18.16 0.87
CA LEU A 204 9.62 18.75 1.49
C LEU A 204 10.57 19.36 0.46
N LEU A 205 10.90 18.63 -0.61
CA LEU A 205 11.82 19.14 -1.63
C LEU A 205 11.24 20.31 -2.44
N GLU A 206 9.93 20.33 -2.68
CA GLU A 206 9.24 21.46 -3.31
C GLU A 206 9.25 22.69 -2.42
N ASP A 207 9.09 22.52 -1.11
CA ASP A 207 9.16 23.60 -0.14
C ASP A 207 10.58 24.18 -0.07
N LEU A 208 11.58 23.32 0.12
CA LEU A 208 13.00 23.75 0.11
C LEU A 208 13.40 24.45 -1.19
N ALA A 209 12.86 24.01 -2.33
CA ALA A 209 13.13 24.65 -3.62
C ALA A 209 12.53 26.08 -3.69
N ARG A 210 11.35 26.31 -3.09
CA ARG A 210 10.75 27.68 -2.98
C ARG A 210 11.63 28.61 -2.18
N GLU A 211 12.25 28.09 -1.12
CA GLU A 211 13.19 28.84 -0.27
C GLU A 211 14.61 28.89 -0.85
N SER A 212 14.82 28.37 -2.08
CA SER A 212 16.13 28.27 -2.74
C SER A 212 17.16 27.47 -1.94
N VAL A 213 16.72 26.49 -1.15
CA VAL A 213 17.55 25.62 -0.35
C VAL A 213 17.78 24.29 -1.09
N THR A 214 19.04 23.89 -1.25
CA THR A 214 19.42 22.57 -1.74
C THR A 214 19.81 21.69 -0.55
N PRO A 215 18.98 20.68 -0.17
CA PRO A 215 19.27 19.87 1.00
C PRO A 215 20.45 18.92 0.78
N ARG A 216 21.22 18.68 1.83
CA ARG A 216 22.27 17.68 1.85
C ARG A 216 21.66 16.29 2.12
N ILE A 217 21.19 15.58 1.09
CA ILE A 217 20.67 14.23 1.24
C ILE A 217 21.81 13.25 1.48
N ALA A 218 21.86 12.67 2.70
CA ALA A 218 22.89 11.71 3.10
C ALA A 218 22.42 10.25 2.91
N LEU A 219 21.13 10.00 2.95
CA LEU A 219 20.53 8.67 2.73
C LEU A 219 19.17 8.78 2.05
N GLU A 220 18.95 7.91 1.09
CA GLU A 220 17.65 7.65 0.48
C GLU A 220 17.30 6.15 0.62
N THR A 221 16.10 5.85 1.14
CA THR A 221 15.61 4.45 1.26
C THR A 221 14.09 4.41 1.18
N SER A 222 13.51 3.28 0.80
CA SER A 222 12.06 3.08 0.84
C SER A 222 11.52 2.67 2.22
N SER A 223 12.39 2.26 3.14
CA SER A 223 12.02 1.75 4.47
C SER A 223 12.17 2.83 5.55
N LYS A 224 11.08 3.12 6.27
CA LYS A 224 11.12 4.02 7.44
C LYS A 224 11.92 3.41 8.59
N GLU A 225 11.91 2.09 8.71
CA GLU A 225 12.73 1.41 9.72
C GLU A 225 14.22 1.68 9.50
N ILE A 226 14.69 1.58 8.26
CA ILE A 226 16.08 1.90 7.92
C ILE A 226 16.37 3.38 8.22
N LEU A 227 15.48 4.32 7.86
CA LEU A 227 15.64 5.73 8.19
C LEU A 227 15.82 5.93 9.69
N LYS A 228 14.98 5.31 10.54
CA LYS A 228 15.08 5.39 12.00
C LYS A 228 16.42 4.88 12.50
N GLN A 229 16.84 3.71 12.05
CA GLN A 229 18.11 3.10 12.48
C GLN A 229 19.31 3.99 12.16
N PHE A 230 19.34 4.63 10.99
CA PHE A 230 20.42 5.56 10.64
C PHE A 230 20.34 6.88 11.40
N ALA A 231 19.13 7.38 11.71
CA ALA A 231 18.99 8.56 12.55
C ALA A 231 19.43 8.30 14.01
N ILE A 232 19.07 7.13 14.56
CA ILE A 232 19.53 6.69 15.91
C ILE A 232 21.04 6.60 15.97
N ASN A 233 21.71 6.17 14.88
CA ASN A 233 23.17 6.09 14.78
C ASN A 233 23.82 7.38 14.27
N GLU A 234 23.17 8.52 14.41
CA GLU A 234 23.71 9.85 14.17
C GLU A 234 24.16 10.15 12.72
N LEU A 235 23.66 9.40 11.73
CA LEU A 235 23.98 9.66 10.33
C LEU A 235 23.39 11.02 9.86
N GLY A 236 22.27 11.46 10.44
CA GLY A 236 21.59 12.68 10.06
C GLY A 236 20.20 12.80 10.66
N VAL A 237 19.45 13.76 10.14
CA VAL A 237 18.07 14.06 10.53
C VAL A 237 17.11 13.36 9.58
N ALA A 238 16.22 12.53 10.10
CA ALA A 238 15.21 11.80 9.32
C ALA A 238 13.90 12.60 9.23
N PHE A 239 13.32 12.69 8.03
CA PHE A 239 11.99 13.26 7.81
C PHE A 239 10.97 12.15 7.60
N MET A 240 9.99 12.06 8.51
CA MET A 240 8.99 10.98 8.49
C MET A 240 7.72 11.34 9.26
N PRO A 241 6.61 10.57 9.10
CA PRO A 241 5.41 10.69 9.92
C PRO A 241 5.69 10.43 11.40
N ASP A 242 5.05 11.22 12.26
CA ASP A 242 5.22 11.14 13.73
C ASP A 242 4.93 9.73 14.24
N MET A 243 3.92 9.06 13.71
CA MET A 243 3.56 7.70 14.08
C MET A 243 4.69 6.69 13.84
N ALA A 244 5.54 6.91 12.85
CA ALA A 244 6.66 6.01 12.55
C ALA A 244 7.82 6.13 13.56
N ALA A 245 7.95 7.28 14.25
CA ALA A 245 9.00 7.54 15.22
C ALA A 245 8.51 7.48 16.69
N GLN A 246 7.21 7.28 16.91
CA GLN A 246 6.58 7.42 18.23
C GLN A 246 7.24 6.54 19.31
N GLU A 247 7.55 5.29 18.99
CA GLU A 247 8.17 4.37 19.95
C GLU A 247 9.62 4.76 20.27
N GLU A 248 10.38 5.20 19.29
CA GLU A 248 11.76 5.66 19.47
C GLU A 248 11.82 6.94 20.29
N VAL A 249 10.88 7.86 20.07
CA VAL A 249 10.77 9.07 20.91
C VAL A 249 10.36 8.70 22.33
N ARG A 250 9.37 7.83 22.52
CA ARG A 250 8.94 7.37 23.85
C ARG A 250 10.06 6.68 24.62
N THR A 251 10.94 5.95 23.94
CA THR A 251 12.08 5.24 24.55
C THR A 251 13.36 6.08 24.63
N GLY A 252 13.32 7.33 24.18
CA GLY A 252 14.48 8.24 24.20
C GLY A 252 15.58 7.88 23.20
N ARG A 253 15.30 7.05 22.19
CA ARG A 253 16.26 6.72 21.12
C ARG A 253 16.30 7.75 20.01
N LEU A 254 15.19 8.46 19.80
CA LEU A 254 15.08 9.61 18.93
C LEU A 254 14.44 10.77 19.67
N GLU A 255 14.74 11.98 19.25
CA GLU A 255 14.02 13.19 19.63
C GLU A 255 13.38 13.84 18.40
N LYS A 256 12.18 14.41 18.59
CA LYS A 256 11.53 15.22 17.57
C LYS A 256 12.12 16.63 17.63
N LEU A 257 12.68 17.07 16.52
CA LEU A 257 13.24 18.41 16.40
C LEU A 257 12.11 19.44 16.22
N ASN A 258 12.29 20.63 16.79
CA ASN A 258 11.35 21.72 16.62
C ASN A 258 11.51 22.34 15.22
N TRP A 259 10.65 21.94 14.28
CA TRP A 259 10.60 22.50 12.93
C TRP A 259 9.94 23.87 12.92
N GLN A 260 10.57 24.86 12.30
CA GLN A 260 10.12 26.26 12.25
C GLN A 260 9.70 26.71 10.84
N GLY A 261 9.69 25.77 9.88
CA GLY A 261 9.31 26.03 8.51
C GLY A 261 7.88 25.67 8.17
N TYR A 262 7.66 25.34 6.90
CA TYR A 262 6.35 25.02 6.34
C TYR A 262 5.67 23.81 7.03
N ASP A 263 4.35 23.90 7.21
CA ASP A 263 3.54 22.76 7.68
C ASP A 263 3.22 21.83 6.50
N PHE A 264 3.46 20.55 6.68
CA PHE A 264 3.24 19.52 5.67
C PHE A 264 1.89 18.83 5.89
N PRO A 265 0.79 19.28 5.24
CA PRO A 265 -0.53 18.69 5.45
C PRO A 265 -0.63 17.31 4.81
N VAL A 266 -0.66 16.27 5.63
CA VAL A 266 -0.88 14.89 5.23
C VAL A 266 -2.05 14.26 5.96
N TYR A 267 -2.71 13.32 5.30
CA TYR A 267 -3.91 12.68 5.80
C TYR A 267 -3.81 11.17 5.65
N ALA A 268 -4.17 10.46 6.70
CA ALA A 268 -4.52 9.05 6.61
C ALA A 268 -5.91 8.97 5.97
N GLN A 269 -6.01 8.33 4.80
CA GLN A 269 -7.23 8.27 4.00
C GLN A 269 -7.57 6.83 3.65
N VAL A 270 -8.86 6.46 3.76
CA VAL A 270 -9.37 5.17 3.31
C VAL A 270 -10.14 5.36 2.01
N PHE A 271 -9.73 4.63 0.97
CA PHE A 271 -10.39 4.63 -0.33
C PHE A 271 -10.94 3.25 -0.69
N VAL A 272 -12.09 3.28 -1.35
CA VAL A 272 -12.71 2.14 -2.02
C VAL A 272 -13.18 2.58 -3.41
N HIS A 273 -13.36 1.64 -4.34
CA HIS A 273 -13.99 1.98 -5.63
C HIS A 273 -15.45 2.39 -5.40
N LYS A 274 -15.93 3.43 -6.10
CA LYS A 274 -17.29 3.98 -5.88
C LYS A 274 -18.40 2.96 -6.14
N ASP A 275 -18.21 2.08 -7.12
CA ASP A 275 -19.19 1.07 -7.49
C ASP A 275 -19.01 -0.24 -6.69
N LYS A 276 -18.07 -0.26 -5.72
CA LYS A 276 -17.89 -1.40 -4.85
C LYS A 276 -19.04 -1.49 -3.85
N HIS A 277 -19.70 -2.62 -3.84
CA HIS A 277 -20.64 -2.92 -2.76
C HIS A 277 -19.88 -3.16 -1.46
N ILE A 278 -20.20 -2.36 -0.45
CA ILE A 278 -19.59 -2.50 0.88
C ILE A 278 -20.51 -3.36 1.73
N ASN A 279 -20.20 -4.66 1.79
CA ASN A 279 -20.90 -5.56 2.68
C ASN A 279 -20.54 -5.31 4.16
N GLN A 280 -21.25 -5.97 5.07
CA GLN A 280 -21.05 -5.79 6.50
C GLN A 280 -19.59 -6.01 6.93
N ALA A 281 -18.94 -7.05 6.42
CA ALA A 281 -17.57 -7.39 6.80
C ALA A 281 -16.55 -6.33 6.33
N VAL A 282 -16.68 -5.83 5.10
CA VAL A 282 -15.84 -4.73 4.58
C VAL A 282 -16.12 -3.43 5.33
N GLY A 283 -17.39 -3.12 5.58
CA GLY A 283 -17.80 -1.93 6.33
C GLY A 283 -17.25 -1.92 7.76
N GLU A 284 -17.25 -3.07 8.42
CA GLU A 284 -16.67 -3.21 9.77
C GLU A 284 -15.16 -3.00 9.78
N LEU A 285 -14.43 -3.53 8.79
CA LEU A 285 -12.99 -3.28 8.68
C LEU A 285 -12.70 -1.79 8.47
N ILE A 286 -13.47 -1.13 7.60
CA ILE A 286 -13.35 0.33 7.40
C ILE A 286 -13.66 1.07 8.71
N SER A 287 -14.70 0.68 9.42
CA SER A 287 -15.10 1.28 10.70
C SER A 287 -14.00 1.13 11.76
N LEU A 288 -13.39 -0.05 11.88
CA LEU A 288 -12.27 -0.29 12.79
C LEU A 288 -11.03 0.55 12.46
N ILE A 289 -10.70 0.68 11.16
CA ILE A 289 -9.61 1.56 10.71
C ILE A 289 -9.93 3.03 11.03
N SER A 290 -11.19 3.44 10.87
CA SER A 290 -11.66 4.81 11.00
C SER A 290 -11.95 5.24 12.44
N ALA A 291 -12.18 4.30 13.36
CA ALA A 291 -12.55 4.62 14.74
C ALA A 291 -11.47 5.48 15.41
N GLU A 292 -11.83 6.69 15.82
CA GLU A 292 -11.03 7.52 16.71
C GLU A 292 -11.22 7.02 18.14
N GLY A 293 -10.21 6.45 18.75
CA GLY A 293 -10.32 6.08 20.14
C GLY A 293 -9.50 4.86 20.54
N THR A 294 -9.11 4.88 21.78
CA THR A 294 -8.33 3.88 22.50
C THR A 294 -9.02 2.52 22.38
N ILE A 295 -8.40 1.63 21.61
CA ILE A 295 -8.62 0.22 21.80
C ILE A 295 -7.96 -0.10 23.13
N GLN A 296 -8.76 -0.41 24.17
CA GLN A 296 -8.30 -0.77 25.51
C GLN A 296 -7.48 -2.06 25.49
#